data_4f5f16f1b2fc1ff983ec5230801a0ce4
#
_entry.id   4f5f16f1b2fc1ff983ec5230801a0ce4
#
_cell.length_a   1.000
_cell.length_b   1.000
_cell.length_c   1.000
_cell.angle_alpha   90.00
_cell.angle_beta   90.00
_cell.angle_gamma   90.00
#
_symmetry.space_group_name_H-M   'P 1'
#
loop_
_entity.id
_entity.type
_entity.pdbx_description
1 polymer ?
#
loop_
_entity_poly.entity_id
_entity_poly.type
_entity_poly.pdbx_seq_one_letter_code
_entity_poly.pdbx_strand_id
1 'polypeptide(L)'
;SDFVVEHDMDTSPLGDPVGMISGINIVDIPADGELADKICAAAEGVGGIRCVKGKIASGDCFVNSAEKKKYISETFGAIACEMEGAAIGHVCYVNKVSFCVIRAISDAADGSSHMDYSKFTALAAKNSAAVMTELLRSGK
;
A
#
# COMPACT_ATOMS: atom_id res chain seq x y z
N SER A 1 -2.15 5.23 -1.71
CA SER A 1 -1.16 4.75 -2.69
C SER A 1 -1.31 5.47 -4.02
N ASP A 2 -0.19 5.64 -4.76
CA ASP A 2 -0.21 6.07 -6.16
C ASP A 2 -0.29 4.85 -7.08
N PHE A 3 0.41 3.78 -6.70
CA PHE A 3 0.41 2.49 -7.38
C PHE A 3 0.42 1.36 -6.36
N VAL A 4 0.03 0.18 -6.80
CA VAL A 4 0.30 -1.07 -6.11
C VAL A 4 1.03 -2.04 -7.05
N VAL A 5 1.85 -2.95 -6.49
CA VAL A 5 2.62 -3.94 -7.24
C VAL A 5 2.63 -5.28 -6.49
N GLU A 6 2.55 -6.39 -7.24
CA GLU A 6 2.75 -7.75 -6.73
C GLU A 6 4.24 -8.06 -6.70
N HIS A 7 4.89 -7.94 -5.54
CA HIS A 7 6.36 -8.06 -5.45
C HIS A 7 6.88 -9.51 -5.52
N ASP A 8 6.03 -10.49 -5.36
CA ASP A 8 6.34 -11.92 -5.44
C ASP A 8 5.77 -12.60 -6.71
N MET A 9 5.12 -11.85 -7.58
CA MET A 9 4.82 -12.31 -8.94
C MET A 9 6.11 -12.30 -9.77
N ASP A 10 6.57 -13.47 -10.20
CA ASP A 10 7.81 -13.59 -10.95
C ASP A 10 7.69 -14.60 -12.11
N THR A 11 7.52 -14.06 -13.29
CA THR A 11 7.55 -14.79 -14.57
C THR A 11 8.82 -14.45 -15.37
N SER A 12 9.86 -13.93 -14.73
CA SER A 12 11.13 -13.58 -15.38
C SER A 12 11.84 -14.74 -16.10
N PRO A 13 11.70 -16.02 -15.68
CA PRO A 13 12.18 -17.13 -16.48
C PRO A 13 11.53 -17.26 -17.86
N LEU A 14 10.38 -16.63 -18.07
CA LEU A 14 9.69 -16.55 -19.37
C LEU A 14 10.03 -15.28 -20.17
N GLY A 15 10.86 -14.40 -19.60
CA GLY A 15 11.31 -13.15 -20.21
C GLY A 15 10.52 -11.91 -19.76
N ASP A 16 9.59 -12.04 -18.83
CA ASP A 16 8.80 -10.93 -18.31
C ASP A 16 9.55 -10.13 -17.23
N PRO A 17 9.25 -8.85 -17.03
CA PRO A 17 9.71 -8.12 -15.85
C PRO A 17 9.15 -8.74 -14.55
N VAL A 18 9.96 -8.76 -13.50
CA VAL A 18 9.48 -9.15 -12.15
C VAL A 18 8.31 -8.25 -11.73
N GLY A 19 7.28 -8.83 -11.13
CA GLY A 19 6.05 -8.13 -10.74
C GLY A 19 5.04 -7.95 -11.87
N MET A 20 5.34 -8.37 -13.09
CA MET A 20 4.38 -8.25 -14.19
C MET A 20 3.26 -9.27 -14.06
N ILE A 21 2.02 -8.79 -14.07
CA ILE A 21 0.83 -9.62 -14.02
C ILE A 21 0.45 -10.02 -15.45
N SER A 22 0.55 -11.31 -15.76
CA SER A 22 0.15 -11.86 -17.04
C SER A 22 -1.33 -11.59 -17.34
N GLY A 23 -1.63 -11.28 -18.60
CA GLY A 23 -2.99 -10.97 -19.04
C GLY A 23 -3.32 -9.48 -19.03
N ILE A 24 -2.93 -8.74 -18.01
CA ILE A 24 -3.00 -7.26 -18.03
C ILE A 24 -1.67 -6.63 -18.44
N ASN A 25 -0.57 -7.36 -18.36
CA ASN A 25 0.78 -7.01 -18.83
C ASN A 25 1.32 -5.70 -18.25
N ILE A 26 1.08 -5.45 -16.97
CA ILE A 26 1.62 -4.31 -16.21
C ILE A 26 2.24 -4.78 -14.91
N VAL A 27 3.24 -4.04 -14.44
CA VAL A 27 3.86 -4.22 -13.12
C VAL A 27 3.16 -3.31 -12.11
N ASP A 28 3.07 -2.03 -12.43
CA ASP A 28 2.50 -1.02 -11.55
C ASP A 28 1.02 -0.80 -11.85
N ILE A 29 0.14 -1.28 -10.98
CA ILE A 29 -1.31 -1.06 -11.09
C ILE A 29 -1.62 0.35 -10.56
N PRO A 30 -2.11 1.29 -11.39
CA PRO A 30 -2.38 2.65 -10.94
C PRO A 30 -3.59 2.71 -10.00
N ALA A 31 -3.42 3.38 -8.87
CA ALA A 31 -4.51 3.77 -7.99
C ALA A 31 -5.19 5.06 -8.49
N ASP A 32 -6.36 5.37 -7.96
CA ASP A 32 -7.07 6.62 -8.27
C ASP A 32 -6.42 7.80 -7.55
N GLY A 33 -5.79 8.71 -8.33
CA GLY A 33 -5.07 9.86 -7.79
C GLY A 33 -5.97 10.88 -7.09
N GLU A 34 -7.20 11.11 -7.59
CA GLU A 34 -8.14 12.02 -6.94
C GLU A 34 -8.62 11.46 -5.59
N LEU A 35 -8.87 10.15 -5.54
CA LEU A 35 -9.21 9.48 -4.28
C LEU A 35 -8.05 9.53 -3.30
N ALA A 36 -6.81 9.34 -3.76
CA ALA A 36 -5.61 9.45 -2.94
C ALA A 36 -5.44 10.87 -2.35
N ASP A 37 -5.69 11.91 -3.15
CA ASP A 37 -5.61 13.30 -2.70
C ASP A 37 -6.71 13.62 -1.66
N LYS A 38 -7.93 13.16 -1.87
CA LYS A 38 -9.03 13.31 -0.91
C LYS A 38 -8.73 12.61 0.43
N ILE A 39 -8.10 11.43 0.37
CA ILE A 39 -7.68 10.69 1.57
C ILE A 39 -6.59 11.45 2.33
N CYS A 40 -5.59 12.01 1.64
CA CYS A 40 -4.55 12.81 2.28
C CYS A 40 -5.12 14.07 2.92
N ALA A 41 -6.00 14.77 2.24
CA ALA A 41 -6.69 15.95 2.80
C ALA A 41 -7.53 15.59 4.04
N ALA A 42 -8.24 14.46 4.03
CA ALA A 42 -8.97 13.96 5.18
C ALA A 42 -8.05 13.63 6.37
N ALA A 43 -6.88 13.03 6.11
CA ALA A 43 -5.90 12.73 7.14
C ALA A 43 -5.31 14.00 7.77
N GLU A 44 -5.04 15.03 6.98
CA GLU A 44 -4.62 16.35 7.46
C GLU A 44 -5.71 17.01 8.30
N GLY A 45 -6.98 16.91 7.89
CA GLY A 45 -8.12 17.44 8.61
C GLY A 45 -8.35 16.81 9.98
N VAL A 46 -8.02 15.52 10.13
CA VAL A 46 -8.06 14.84 11.46
C VAL A 46 -6.99 15.39 12.40
N GLY A 47 -5.84 15.80 11.86
CA GLY A 47 -4.69 16.30 12.63
C GLY A 47 -3.88 15.21 13.31
N GLY A 48 -2.59 15.47 13.50
CA GLY A 48 -1.67 14.53 14.16
C GLY A 48 -1.33 13.26 13.35
N ILE A 49 -1.80 13.16 12.10
CA ILE A 49 -1.53 12.06 11.18
C ILE A 49 -0.69 12.59 10.02
N ARG A 50 0.45 11.97 9.78
CA ARG A 50 1.24 12.24 8.58
C ARG A 50 0.78 11.31 7.46
N CYS A 51 0.24 11.87 6.38
CA CYS A 51 -0.08 11.16 5.15
C CYS A 51 1.08 11.27 4.15
N VAL A 52 1.43 10.16 3.51
CA VAL A 52 2.44 10.11 2.46
C VAL A 52 1.86 9.28 1.31
N LYS A 53 1.97 9.81 0.08
CA LYS A 53 1.62 9.05 -1.14
C LYS A 53 2.86 8.31 -1.66
N GLY A 54 2.64 7.16 -2.24
CA GLY A 54 3.70 6.37 -2.87
C GLY A 54 3.21 4.97 -3.26
N LYS A 55 4.12 4.19 -3.83
CA LYS A 55 3.85 2.82 -4.24
C LYS A 55 3.84 1.88 -3.03
N ILE A 56 2.85 0.98 -3.00
CA ILE A 56 2.74 -0.09 -2.01
C ILE A 56 2.99 -1.42 -2.72
N ALA A 57 3.85 -2.26 -2.14
CA ALA A 57 4.13 -3.60 -2.63
C ALA A 57 3.35 -4.64 -1.81
N SER A 58 2.66 -5.54 -2.49
CA SER A 58 1.92 -6.65 -1.89
C SER A 58 2.56 -7.99 -2.25
N GLY A 59 2.38 -9.00 -1.41
CA GLY A 59 2.80 -10.37 -1.69
C GLY A 59 2.42 -11.32 -0.55
N ASP A 60 2.37 -12.61 -0.83
CA ASP A 60 1.92 -13.65 0.10
C ASP A 60 3.00 -14.03 1.14
N CYS A 61 3.85 -13.07 1.52
CA CYS A 61 4.88 -13.30 2.51
C CYS A 61 5.04 -12.13 3.48
N PHE A 62 5.20 -12.44 4.75
CA PHE A 62 5.55 -11.46 5.77
C PHE A 62 7.02 -11.01 5.59
N VAL A 63 7.21 -9.73 5.29
CA VAL A 63 8.55 -9.14 5.08
C VAL A 63 9.14 -8.73 6.43
N ASN A 64 10.12 -9.53 6.91
CA ASN A 64 10.78 -9.34 8.20
C ASN A 64 12.31 -9.27 8.11
N SER A 65 12.88 -9.22 6.90
CA SER A 65 14.32 -9.12 6.70
C SER A 65 14.72 -7.85 5.98
N ALA A 66 15.84 -7.26 6.40
CA ALA A 66 16.41 -6.07 5.76
C ALA A 66 16.76 -6.31 4.28
N GLU A 67 17.20 -7.52 3.93
CA GLU A 67 17.52 -7.90 2.56
C GLU A 67 16.27 -7.87 1.67
N LYS A 68 15.18 -8.51 2.09
CA LYS A 68 13.93 -8.52 1.31
C LYS A 68 13.30 -7.14 1.22
N LYS A 69 13.32 -6.37 2.31
CA LYS A 69 12.91 -4.96 2.31
C LYS A 69 13.70 -4.15 1.27
N LYS A 70 15.03 -4.29 1.28
CA LYS A 70 15.90 -3.60 0.33
C LYS A 70 15.58 -4.00 -1.11
N TYR A 71 15.45 -5.30 -1.37
CA TYR A 71 15.07 -5.81 -2.68
C TYR A 71 13.75 -5.20 -3.18
N ILE A 72 12.70 -5.21 -2.36
CA ILE A 72 11.38 -4.65 -2.73
C ILE A 72 11.49 -3.14 -3.03
N SER A 73 12.20 -2.41 -2.17
CA SER A 73 12.37 -0.97 -2.34
C SER A 73 13.18 -0.61 -3.59
N GLU A 74 14.29 -1.32 -3.86
CA GLU A 74 15.15 -1.05 -5.01
C GLU A 74 14.53 -1.52 -6.33
N THR A 75 13.85 -2.68 -6.34
CA THR A 75 13.27 -3.25 -7.54
C THR A 75 12.01 -2.50 -7.98
N PHE A 76 11.14 -2.16 -7.03
CA PHE A 76 9.83 -1.60 -7.34
C PHE A 76 9.69 -0.11 -6.97
N GLY A 77 10.61 0.47 -6.22
CA GLY A 77 10.47 1.82 -5.67
C GLY A 77 9.35 1.95 -4.63
N ALA A 78 8.95 0.83 -4.01
CA ALA A 78 7.88 0.82 -3.03
C ALA A 78 8.33 1.43 -1.70
N ILE A 79 7.44 2.22 -1.08
CA ILE A 79 7.67 2.87 0.22
C ILE A 79 7.06 2.10 1.39
N ALA A 80 6.21 1.14 1.10
CA ALA A 80 5.59 0.23 2.08
C ALA A 80 5.35 -1.14 1.46
N CYS A 81 5.26 -2.17 2.31
CA CYS A 81 4.85 -3.51 1.89
C CYS A 81 3.77 -4.05 2.84
N GLU A 82 2.88 -4.86 2.28
CA GLU A 82 1.75 -5.50 2.96
C GLU A 82 1.32 -6.74 2.14
N MET A 83 0.14 -7.31 2.36
CA MET A 83 -0.18 -8.63 1.82
C MET A 83 -1.50 -8.71 1.02
N GLU A 84 -2.25 -7.61 0.82
CA GLU A 84 -3.59 -7.66 0.20
C GLU A 84 -3.86 -6.60 -0.87
N GLY A 85 -3.20 -5.45 -0.78
CA GLY A 85 -3.56 -4.26 -1.55
C GLY A 85 -3.46 -4.42 -3.05
N ALA A 86 -2.42 -5.11 -3.57
CA ALA A 86 -2.27 -5.29 -5.01
C ALA A 86 -3.26 -6.31 -5.57
N ALA A 87 -3.59 -7.37 -4.84
CA ALA A 87 -4.62 -8.32 -5.25
C ALA A 87 -5.99 -7.65 -5.38
N ILE A 88 -6.37 -6.81 -4.39
CA ILE A 88 -7.59 -6.00 -4.45
C ILE A 88 -7.51 -4.99 -5.60
N GLY A 89 -6.38 -4.29 -5.73
CA GLY A 89 -6.13 -3.32 -6.81
C GLY A 89 -6.23 -3.95 -8.20
N HIS A 90 -5.70 -5.16 -8.38
CA HIS A 90 -5.81 -5.92 -9.62
C HIS A 90 -7.30 -6.18 -9.98
N VAL A 91 -8.09 -6.66 -9.03
CA VAL A 91 -9.53 -6.87 -9.25
C VAL A 91 -10.24 -5.55 -9.60
N CYS A 92 -9.93 -4.46 -8.89
CA CYS A 92 -10.49 -3.14 -9.19
C CYS A 92 -10.10 -2.68 -10.60
N TYR A 93 -8.84 -2.82 -10.96
CA TYR A 93 -8.31 -2.41 -12.26
C TYR A 93 -9.02 -3.10 -13.43
N VAL A 94 -9.12 -4.44 -13.40
CA VAL A 94 -9.77 -5.20 -14.48
C VAL A 94 -11.29 -4.92 -14.58
N ASN A 95 -11.92 -4.56 -13.47
CA ASN A 95 -13.33 -4.19 -13.40
C ASN A 95 -13.59 -2.69 -13.58
N LYS A 96 -12.55 -1.87 -13.80
CA LYS A 96 -12.63 -0.40 -13.96
C LYS A 96 -13.28 0.29 -12.75
N VAL A 97 -12.96 -0.18 -11.56
CA VAL A 97 -13.39 0.40 -10.29
C VAL A 97 -12.25 1.23 -9.71
N SER A 98 -12.51 2.49 -9.39
CA SER A 98 -11.55 3.36 -8.70
C SER A 98 -11.18 2.79 -7.34
N PHE A 99 -9.88 2.76 -7.01
CA PHE A 99 -9.39 2.27 -5.73
C PHE A 99 -8.19 3.09 -5.24
N CYS A 100 -7.96 3.04 -3.94
CA CYS A 100 -6.73 3.51 -3.30
C CYS A 100 -6.46 2.65 -2.07
N VAL A 101 -5.23 2.20 -1.90
CA VAL A 101 -4.81 1.44 -0.72
C VAL A 101 -4.30 2.40 0.34
N ILE A 102 -4.79 2.25 1.58
CA ILE A 102 -4.39 3.01 2.76
C ILE A 102 -3.77 2.02 3.75
N ARG A 103 -2.60 2.37 4.30
CA ARG A 103 -1.95 1.57 5.34
C ARG A 103 -1.43 2.47 6.46
N ALA A 104 -1.61 2.02 7.69
CA ALA A 104 -0.88 2.54 8.82
C ALA A 104 0.44 1.75 8.94
N ILE A 105 1.56 2.47 9.04
CA ILE A 105 2.88 1.83 9.09
C ILE A 105 3.24 1.55 10.54
N SER A 106 3.49 0.28 10.87
CA SER A 106 3.80 -0.20 12.22
C SER A 106 5.27 -0.13 12.56
N ASP A 107 6.13 -0.39 11.60
CA ASP A 107 7.57 -0.50 11.80
C ASP A 107 8.35 -0.27 10.51
N ALA A 108 9.66 -0.24 10.61
CA ALA A 108 10.56 -0.09 9.48
C ALA A 108 10.87 -1.41 8.74
N ALA A 109 10.26 -2.53 9.12
CA ALA A 109 10.55 -3.89 8.61
C ALA A 109 12.04 -4.28 8.70
N ASP A 110 12.77 -3.74 9.68
CA ASP A 110 14.21 -3.97 9.88
C ASP A 110 14.52 -4.77 11.16
N GLY A 111 13.47 -5.25 11.84
CA GLY A 111 13.59 -5.98 13.10
C GLY A 111 13.98 -5.13 14.31
N SER A 112 14.10 -3.80 14.15
CA SER A 112 14.58 -2.88 15.22
C SER A 112 13.46 -2.38 16.14
N SER A 113 12.20 -2.51 15.77
CA SER A 113 11.10 -1.95 16.56
C SER A 113 10.43 -2.99 17.45
N HIS A 114 10.69 -2.90 18.74
CA HIS A 114 9.86 -3.49 19.79
C HIS A 114 8.66 -2.57 20.08
N MET A 115 7.90 -2.18 19.04
CA MET A 115 6.65 -1.47 19.29
C MET A 115 5.66 -2.46 19.94
N ASP A 116 4.99 -2.03 21.00
CA ASP A 116 3.88 -2.78 21.56
C ASP A 116 2.78 -2.84 20.50
N TYR A 117 2.76 -3.96 19.76
CA TYR A 117 1.87 -4.18 18.62
C TYR A 117 0.40 -3.96 18.98
N SER A 118 0.01 -4.26 20.22
CA SER A 118 -1.37 -4.07 20.69
C SER A 118 -1.73 -2.58 20.78
N LYS A 119 -0.82 -1.75 21.28
CA LYS A 119 -1.00 -0.29 21.33
C LYS A 119 -0.99 0.34 19.96
N PHE A 120 -0.08 -0.11 19.09
CA PHE A 120 -0.05 0.33 17.70
C PHE A 120 -1.37 0.02 17.01
N THR A 121 -1.86 -1.22 17.09
CA THR A 121 -3.10 -1.65 16.41
C THR A 121 -4.30 -0.82 16.84
N ALA A 122 -4.43 -0.55 18.16
CA ALA A 122 -5.52 0.29 18.67
C ALA A 122 -5.46 1.73 18.14
N LEU A 123 -4.26 2.32 18.10
CA LEU A 123 -4.06 3.68 17.56
C LEU A 123 -4.30 3.72 16.05
N ALA A 124 -3.78 2.76 15.31
CA ALA A 124 -3.96 2.64 13.86
C ALA A 124 -5.43 2.50 13.48
N ALA A 125 -6.17 1.64 14.18
CA ALA A 125 -7.60 1.47 13.97
C ALA A 125 -8.38 2.77 14.23
N LYS A 126 -8.08 3.47 15.34
CA LYS A 126 -8.68 4.77 15.66
C LYS A 126 -8.40 5.81 14.58
N ASN A 127 -7.16 5.93 14.16
CA ASN A 127 -6.75 6.89 13.14
C ASN A 127 -7.38 6.58 11.77
N SER A 128 -7.38 5.32 11.36
CA SER A 128 -8.00 4.88 10.11
C SER A 128 -9.51 5.17 10.10
N ALA A 129 -10.21 4.88 11.19
CA ALA A 129 -11.64 5.19 11.32
C ALA A 129 -11.90 6.70 11.26
N ALA A 130 -11.04 7.53 11.88
CA ALA A 130 -11.17 8.98 11.85
C ALA A 130 -10.98 9.54 10.43
N VAL A 131 -9.95 9.08 9.72
CA VAL A 131 -9.68 9.49 8.33
C VAL A 131 -10.83 9.10 7.41
N MET A 132 -11.35 7.86 7.51
CA MET A 132 -12.49 7.42 6.71
C MET A 132 -13.75 8.21 7.01
N THR A 133 -13.99 8.54 8.29
CA THR A 133 -15.13 9.37 8.68
C THR A 133 -15.04 10.77 8.09
N GLU A 134 -13.85 11.39 8.12
CA GLU A 134 -13.62 12.72 7.56
C GLU A 134 -13.73 12.71 6.02
N LEU A 135 -13.20 11.69 5.36
CA LEU A 135 -13.36 11.49 3.91
C LEU A 135 -14.84 11.46 3.49
N LEU A 136 -15.67 10.70 4.23
CA LEU A 136 -17.10 10.59 3.93
C LEU A 136 -17.87 11.88 4.24
N ARG A 137 -17.40 12.71 5.16
CA ARG A 137 -18.00 14.01 5.48
C ARG A 137 -17.66 15.07 4.44
N SER A 138 -16.40 15.11 3.99
CA SER A 138 -15.91 16.07 3.00
C SER A 138 -16.33 15.75 1.57
N GLY A 139 -16.74 14.51 1.28
CA GLY A 139 -17.23 14.08 -0.03
C GLY A 139 -18.71 14.37 -0.29
N LYS A 140 -19.39 15.07 0.61
CA LYS A 140 -20.73 15.63 0.41
C LYS A 140 -20.64 17.08 -0.03
#